data_6bf59055771e27dac2e18a507b276a82
#
_entry.id   6bf59055771e27dac2e18a507b276a82
#
_cell.length_a   1.000
_cell.length_b   1.000
_cell.length_c   1.000
_cell.angle_alpha   90.00
_cell.angle_beta   90.00
_cell.angle_gamma   90.00
#
_symmetry.space_group_name_H-M   'P 1'
#
loop_
_entity.id
_entity.type
_entity.pdbx_description
1 polymer ?
#
loop_
_entity_poly.entity_id
_entity_poly.type
_entity_poly.pdbx_seq_one_letter_code
_entity_poly.pdbx_strand_id
1 'polypeptide(L)' 'MASNYLVTLHRLASRLFEQAGAPPEALLPLMRRTIDNGFELTGPIARGDWATVDAHLAAIHEAAPEIEIVYRALAQVTAP' A
#
# COMPACT_ATOMS: atom_id res chain seq x y z
N MET A 1 -9.27 -13.34 8.48
CA MET A 1 -8.11 -12.76 7.76
C MET A 1 -8.51 -11.57 6.88
N ALA A 2 -9.40 -11.75 5.95
CA ALA A 2 -9.72 -10.69 4.98
C ALA A 2 -10.25 -9.40 5.62
N SER A 3 -11.20 -9.48 6.54
CA SER A 3 -11.76 -8.28 7.18
C SER A 3 -10.76 -7.59 8.11
N ASN A 4 -10.07 -8.35 8.95
CA ASN A 4 -9.15 -7.78 9.93
C ASN A 4 -7.93 -7.15 9.26
N TYR A 5 -7.34 -7.82 8.28
CA TYR A 5 -6.16 -7.29 7.61
C TYR A 5 -6.49 -6.19 6.62
N LEU A 6 -7.70 -6.19 6.06
CA LEU A 6 -8.16 -5.06 5.27
C LEU A 6 -8.23 -3.79 6.12
N VAL A 7 -8.76 -3.88 7.34
CA VAL A 7 -8.78 -2.76 8.29
C VAL A 7 -7.37 -2.31 8.63
N THR A 8 -6.48 -3.25 8.92
CA THR A 8 -5.08 -2.93 9.26
C THR A 8 -4.38 -2.22 8.10
N LEU A 9 -4.54 -2.72 6.87
CA LEU A 9 -3.96 -2.10 5.68
C LEU A 9 -4.50 -0.69 5.46
N HIS A 10 -5.79 -0.48 5.66
CA HIS A 10 -6.39 0.85 5.57
C HIS A 10 -5.78 1.81 6.60
N ARG A 11 -5.60 1.35 7.85
CA ARG A 11 -4.99 2.16 8.90
C ARG A 11 -3.55 2.55 8.57
N LEU A 12 -2.76 1.61 8.10
CA LEU A 12 -1.36 1.87 7.73
C LEU A 12 -1.27 2.83 6.53
N ALA A 13 -2.09 2.62 5.52
CA ALA A 13 -2.13 3.49 4.36
C ALA A 13 -2.59 4.91 4.74
N SER A 14 -3.56 5.03 5.65
CA SER A 14 -4.01 6.33 6.16
C SER A 14 -2.89 7.09 6.86
N ARG A 15 -2.07 6.40 7.64
CA ARG A 15 -0.90 7.01 8.30
C ARG A 15 0.11 7.52 7.28
N LEU A 16 0.38 6.76 6.23
CA LEU A 16 1.29 7.20 5.17
C LEU A 16 0.73 8.43 4.43
N PHE A 17 -0.57 8.47 4.16
CA PHE A 17 -1.22 9.63 3.56
C PHE A 17 -1.08 10.88 4.44
N GLU A 18 -1.34 10.75 5.74
CA GLU A 18 -1.20 11.85 6.69
C GLU A 18 0.22 12.39 6.72
N GLN A 19 1.21 11.52 6.75
CA GLN A 19 2.62 11.92 6.76
C GLN A 19 3.04 12.61 5.45
N ALA A 20 2.42 12.25 4.34
CA ALA A 20 2.64 12.89 3.05
C ALA A 20 1.85 14.21 2.89
N GLY A 21 1.06 14.58 3.89
CA GLY A 21 0.21 15.78 3.83
C GLY A 21 -1.05 15.60 3.00
N ALA A 22 -1.44 14.37 2.68
CA ALA A 22 -2.65 14.07 1.93
C ALA A 22 -3.78 13.67 2.88
N PRO A 23 -5.05 13.99 2.54
CA PRO A 23 -6.18 13.59 3.38
C PRO A 23 -6.41 12.09 3.28
N PRO A 24 -6.57 11.37 4.41
CA PRO A 24 -6.84 9.92 4.39
C PRO A 24 -8.10 9.54 3.63
N GLU A 25 -9.06 10.45 3.54
CA GLU A 25 -10.32 10.25 2.80
C GLU A 25 -10.08 9.97 1.31
N ALA A 26 -8.95 10.43 0.77
CA ALA A 26 -8.58 10.16 -0.62
C ALA A 26 -8.32 8.67 -0.90
N LEU A 27 -8.13 7.84 0.13
CA LEU A 27 -8.01 6.39 -0.01
C LEU A 27 -9.32 5.70 -0.40
N LEU A 28 -10.46 6.24 0.03
CA LEU A 28 -11.76 5.57 -0.19
C LEU A 28 -12.07 5.34 -1.67
N PRO A 29 -11.93 6.32 -2.57
CA PRO A 29 -12.16 6.08 -3.98
C PRO A 29 -11.24 5.00 -4.57
N LEU A 30 -9.99 4.95 -4.14
CA LEU A 30 -9.04 3.94 -4.59
C LEU A 30 -9.43 2.55 -4.12
N MET A 31 -9.84 2.42 -2.87
CA MET A 31 -10.30 1.14 -2.31
C MET A 31 -11.59 0.66 -2.98
N ARG A 32 -12.55 1.57 -3.20
CA ARG A 32 -13.77 1.26 -3.92
C ARG A 32 -13.50 0.78 -5.34
N ARG A 33 -12.57 1.43 -6.03
CA ARG A 33 -12.17 1.04 -7.38
C ARG A 33 -11.59 -0.37 -7.41
N THR A 34 -10.80 -0.73 -6.41
CA THR A 34 -10.24 -2.08 -6.27
C THR A 34 -11.35 -3.13 -6.12
N ILE A 35 -12.37 -2.83 -5.32
CA ILE A 35 -13.52 -3.71 -5.16
C ILE A 35 -14.29 -3.81 -6.47
N ASP A 36 -14.56 -2.67 -7.09
CA ASP A 36 -15.41 -2.61 -8.30
C ASP A 36 -14.76 -3.29 -9.51
N ASN A 37 -13.43 -3.31 -9.58
CA ASN A 37 -12.73 -4.01 -10.67
C ASN A 37 -12.46 -5.49 -10.36
N GLY A 38 -13.07 -6.03 -9.31
CA GLY A 38 -12.96 -7.45 -8.96
C GLY A 38 -11.64 -7.83 -8.32
N PHE A 39 -10.98 -6.90 -7.63
CA PHE A 39 -9.67 -7.11 -6.99
C PHE A 39 -8.57 -7.47 -7.99
N GLU A 40 -8.65 -6.91 -9.19
CA GLU A 40 -7.58 -7.07 -10.18
C GLU A 40 -6.27 -6.54 -9.64
N LEU A 41 -5.22 -7.34 -9.76
CA LEU A 41 -3.90 -6.95 -9.29
C LEU A 41 -3.27 -5.96 -10.25
N THR A 42 -2.98 -4.77 -9.75
CA THR A 42 -2.34 -3.68 -10.49
C THR A 42 -1.19 -3.09 -9.67
N GLY A 43 -0.52 -2.12 -10.23
CA GLY A 43 0.51 -1.38 -9.53
C GLY A 43 1.92 -1.84 -9.86
N PRO A 44 2.93 -1.18 -9.26
CA PRO A 44 4.33 -1.40 -9.63
C PRO A 44 4.84 -2.80 -9.28
N ILE A 45 4.40 -3.41 -8.18
CA ILE A 45 4.84 -4.75 -7.80
C ILE A 45 4.34 -5.77 -8.82
N ALA A 46 3.07 -5.67 -9.22
CA ALA A 46 2.48 -6.55 -10.22
C ALA A 46 3.20 -6.44 -11.57
N ARG A 47 3.66 -5.25 -11.92
CA ARG A 47 4.38 -5.00 -13.17
C ARG A 47 5.87 -5.35 -13.11
N GLY A 48 6.41 -5.66 -11.94
CA GLY A 48 7.84 -5.81 -11.76
C GLY A 48 8.61 -4.50 -11.87
N ASP A 49 7.96 -3.39 -11.61
CA ASP A 49 8.58 -2.04 -11.63
C ASP A 49 9.35 -1.81 -10.32
N TRP A 50 10.50 -2.47 -10.21
CA TRP A 50 11.27 -2.46 -8.98
C TRP A 50 11.88 -1.10 -8.65
N ALA A 51 12.11 -0.25 -9.64
CA ALA A 51 12.59 1.12 -9.39
C ALA A 51 11.57 1.92 -8.59
N THR A 52 10.28 1.81 -8.93
CA THR A 52 9.19 2.46 -8.18
C THR A 52 9.04 1.83 -6.79
N VAL A 53 9.14 0.50 -6.68
CA VAL A 53 9.07 -0.19 -5.39
C VAL A 53 10.22 0.26 -4.48
N ASP A 54 11.43 0.39 -4.99
CA ASP A 54 12.57 0.87 -4.22
C ASP A 54 12.38 2.31 -3.77
N ALA A 55 11.79 3.16 -4.60
CA ALA A 55 11.46 4.54 -4.22
C ALA A 55 10.42 4.58 -3.09
N HIS A 56 9.40 3.72 -3.16
CA HIS A 56 8.40 3.58 -2.09
C HIS A 56 9.06 3.11 -0.78
N LEU A 57 9.94 2.11 -0.86
CA LEU A 57 10.65 1.60 0.32
C LEU A 57 11.52 2.68 0.96
N ALA A 58 12.23 3.46 0.17
CA ALA A 58 13.05 4.56 0.68
C ALA A 58 12.19 5.61 1.39
N ALA A 59 11.05 5.97 0.80
CA ALA A 59 10.13 6.94 1.39
C ALA A 59 9.51 6.40 2.70
N ILE A 60 9.14 5.13 2.75
CA ILE A 60 8.58 4.49 3.94
C ILE A 60 9.63 4.38 5.04
N HIS A 61 10.87 4.01 4.67
CA HIS A 61 11.97 3.92 5.62
C HIS A 61 12.23 5.27 6.31
N GLU A 62 12.14 6.35 5.55
CA GLU A 62 12.34 7.71 6.07
C GLU A 62 11.17 8.16 6.95
N ALA A 63 9.94 8.00 6.48
CA ALA A 63 8.76 8.59 7.09
C ALA A 63 8.10 7.69 8.14
N ALA A 64 8.11 6.38 7.93
CA ALA A 64 7.38 5.42 8.77
C ALA A 64 8.09 4.06 8.77
N PRO A 65 9.30 3.96 9.35
CA PRO A 65 10.09 2.73 9.27
C PRO A 65 9.39 1.50 9.83
N GLU A 66 8.46 1.67 10.75
CA GLU A 66 7.66 0.56 11.31
C GLU A 66 6.72 -0.08 10.29
N ILE A 67 6.43 0.61 9.20
CA ILE A 67 5.57 0.08 8.12
C ILE A 67 6.40 -0.69 7.09
N GLU A 68 7.72 -0.48 7.04
CA GLU A 68 8.60 -1.12 6.06
C GLU A 68 8.51 -2.64 6.09
N ILE A 69 8.46 -3.24 7.27
CA ILE A 69 8.36 -4.71 7.43
C ILE A 69 7.10 -5.23 6.76
N VAL A 70 5.97 -4.55 6.99
CA VAL A 70 4.68 -4.92 6.40
C VAL A 70 4.73 -4.76 4.88
N TYR A 71 5.26 -3.65 4.39
CA TYR A 71 5.38 -3.39 2.95
C TYR A 71 6.21 -4.47 2.26
N ARG A 72 7.37 -4.82 2.83
CA ARG A 72 8.25 -5.86 2.27
C ARG A 72 7.58 -7.23 2.25
N ALA A 73 6.94 -7.61 3.34
CA ALA A 73 6.26 -8.91 3.44
C ALA A 73 5.14 -9.02 2.40
N LEU A 74 4.32 -8.00 2.27
CA LEU A 74 3.24 -7.98 1.30
C LEU A 74 3.76 -7.91 -0.14
N ALA A 75 4.85 -7.19 -0.39
CA ALA A 75 5.48 -7.15 -1.70
C ALA A 75 5.94 -8.54 -2.15
N GLN A 76 6.50 -9.34 -1.25
CA GLN A 76 6.91 -10.72 -1.56
C GLN A 76 5.72 -11.59 -1.96
N VAL A 77 4.61 -11.48 -1.25
CA VAL A 77 3.41 -12.27 -1.54
C VAL A 77 2.75 -11.79 -2.84
N THR A 78 2.84 -10.51 -3.14
CA THR A 78 2.20 -9.88 -4.29
C THR A 78 3.02 -10.07 -5.58
N ALA A 79 4.34 -10.16 -5.47
CA ALA A 79 5.22 -10.28 -6.63
C ALA A 79 4.89 -11.50 -7.50
N PRO A 80 5.01 -11.35 -8.83
CA PRO A 80 4.77 -12.46 -9.75
C PRO A 80 5.75 -13.60 -9.58
#